data_a8abc116a9bc413e573c7490c4822905
#
_entry.id   a8abc116a9bc413e573c7490c4822905
#
_cell.length_a   1.000
_cell.length_b   1.000
_cell.length_c   1.000
_cell.angle_alpha   90.00
_cell.angle_beta   90.00
_cell.angle_gamma   90.00
#
_symmetry.space_group_name_H-M   'P 1'
#
loop_
_entity.id
_entity.type
_entity.pdbx_description
1 polymer ?
#
loop_
_entity_poly.entity_id
_entity_poly.type
_entity_poly.pdbx_seq_one_letter_code
_entity_poly.pdbx_strand_id
1 'polypeptide(L)'
;TIEIVLVPIILGVLVHTMFKKQVDKFIQAMPLISQVAILLIIGAVVSKNHANIFTAATALVIPVVILHNLSGYGIGFLFSKLIRLREPQRKAITFEVGMQDSSLGATLAIKYFAPAAAIPSTIFSIWHNISGSALSSWWRNHSQEKNSDDNRSTEAVVTTD
;
A
#
# COMPACT_ATOMS: atom_id res chain seq x y z
N THR A 1 19.70 -4.92 5.58
CA THR A 1 18.40 -5.14 4.93
C THR A 1 18.00 -6.61 4.95
N ILE A 2 18.89 -7.53 4.57
CA ILE A 2 18.62 -8.98 4.55
C ILE A 2 18.13 -9.47 5.91
N GLU A 3 18.81 -9.15 7.00
CA GLU A 3 18.41 -9.56 8.35
C GLU A 3 17.02 -9.03 8.76
N ILE A 4 16.72 -7.78 8.42
CA ILE A 4 15.45 -7.12 8.80
C ILE A 4 14.26 -7.72 8.06
N VAL A 5 14.47 -8.23 6.84
CA VAL A 5 13.39 -8.75 5.98
C VAL A 5 13.37 -10.28 6.03
N LEU A 6 14.52 -10.94 5.86
CA LEU A 6 14.59 -12.39 5.69
C LEU A 6 14.30 -13.14 6.99
N VAL A 7 14.82 -12.65 8.13
CA VAL A 7 14.64 -13.31 9.44
C VAL A 7 13.15 -13.36 9.84
N PRO A 8 12.38 -12.26 9.81
CA PRO A 8 10.95 -12.32 10.12
C PRO A 8 10.15 -13.22 9.16
N ILE A 9 10.49 -13.24 7.87
CA ILE A 9 9.81 -14.10 6.89
C ILE A 9 10.07 -15.57 7.21
N ILE A 10 11.33 -15.97 7.43
CA ILE A 10 11.68 -17.35 7.78
C ILE A 10 10.99 -17.76 9.08
N LEU A 11 11.03 -16.92 10.11
CA LEU A 11 10.35 -17.19 11.38
C LEU A 11 8.83 -17.31 11.19
N GLY A 12 8.23 -16.45 10.40
CA GLY A 12 6.79 -16.51 10.08
C GLY A 12 6.41 -17.82 9.40
N VAL A 13 7.18 -18.26 8.41
CA VAL A 13 6.96 -19.53 7.71
C VAL A 13 7.14 -20.73 8.67
N LEU A 14 8.17 -20.71 9.50
CA LEU A 14 8.41 -21.77 10.49
C LEU A 14 7.26 -21.88 11.49
N VAL A 15 6.84 -20.76 12.07
CA VAL A 15 5.72 -20.70 13.02
C VAL A 15 4.42 -21.17 12.36
N HIS A 16 4.14 -20.73 11.15
CA HIS A 16 2.96 -21.17 10.41
C HIS A 16 3.00 -22.67 10.12
N THR A 17 4.15 -23.22 9.77
CA THR A 17 4.31 -24.66 9.48
C THR A 17 4.14 -25.51 10.74
N MET A 18 4.67 -25.05 11.89
CA MET A 18 4.59 -25.79 13.16
C MET A 18 3.23 -25.67 13.85
N PHE A 19 2.58 -24.50 13.75
CA PHE A 19 1.37 -24.16 14.51
C PHE A 19 0.19 -23.77 13.61
N LYS A 20 0.03 -24.43 12.46
CA LYS A 20 -0.96 -24.10 11.43
C LYS A 20 -2.35 -23.81 12.00
N LYS A 21 -2.91 -24.73 12.82
CA LYS A 21 -4.28 -24.57 13.39
C LYS A 21 -4.43 -23.35 14.31
N GLN A 22 -3.38 -22.94 15.01
CA GLN A 22 -3.41 -21.78 15.90
C GLN A 22 -3.23 -20.50 15.09
N VAL A 23 -2.31 -20.50 14.11
CA VAL A 23 -2.04 -19.37 13.23
C VAL A 23 -3.28 -19.05 12.38
N ASP A 24 -3.97 -20.05 11.85
CA ASP A 24 -5.19 -19.85 11.04
C ASP A 24 -6.32 -19.14 11.82
N LYS A 25 -6.40 -19.32 13.13
CA LYS A 25 -7.34 -18.57 13.99
C LYS A 25 -6.97 -17.10 14.14
N PHE A 26 -5.68 -16.80 14.15
CA PHE A 26 -5.17 -15.43 14.32
C PHE A 26 -5.00 -14.69 12.99
N ILE A 27 -5.06 -15.39 11.86
CA ILE A 27 -4.80 -14.80 10.53
C ILE A 27 -5.78 -13.64 10.22
N GLN A 28 -7.00 -13.70 10.72
CA GLN A 28 -8.00 -12.63 10.54
C GLN A 28 -7.67 -11.37 11.37
N ALA A 29 -6.99 -11.53 12.51
CA ALA A 29 -6.59 -10.42 13.37
C ALA A 29 -5.23 -9.81 12.95
N MET A 30 -4.40 -10.54 12.21
CA MET A 30 -3.07 -10.09 11.80
C MET A 30 -3.06 -8.76 11.03
N PRO A 31 -3.98 -8.52 10.06
CA PRO A 31 -4.03 -7.24 9.36
C PRO A 31 -4.29 -6.05 10.31
N LEU A 32 -5.18 -6.23 11.29
CA LEU A 32 -5.48 -5.19 12.26
C LEU A 32 -4.28 -4.90 13.17
N ILE A 33 -3.61 -5.96 13.65
CA ILE A 33 -2.40 -5.82 14.48
C ILE A 33 -1.31 -5.10 13.70
N SER A 34 -1.08 -5.48 12.44
CA SER A 34 -0.10 -4.83 11.56
C SER A 34 -0.43 -3.36 11.34
N GLN A 35 -1.70 -3.01 11.09
CA GLN A 35 -2.13 -1.63 10.91
C GLN A 35 -1.89 -0.79 12.17
N VAL A 36 -2.22 -1.30 13.35
CA VAL A 36 -1.96 -0.61 14.62
C VAL A 36 -0.46 -0.41 14.83
N ALA A 37 0.36 -1.44 14.58
CA ALA A 37 1.81 -1.34 14.69
C ALA A 37 2.39 -0.28 13.72
N ILE A 38 1.93 -0.24 12.48
CA ILE A 38 2.33 0.77 11.48
C ILE A 38 1.94 2.18 11.96
N LEU A 39 0.72 2.37 12.45
CA LEU A 39 0.27 3.67 12.97
C LEU A 39 1.12 4.14 14.15
N LEU A 40 1.50 3.24 15.06
CA LEU A 40 2.39 3.56 16.19
C LEU A 40 3.79 3.96 15.71
N ILE A 41 4.35 3.24 14.72
CA ILE A 41 5.65 3.57 14.14
C ILE A 41 5.61 4.94 13.47
N ILE A 42 4.60 5.20 12.64
CA ILE A 42 4.41 6.49 11.97
C ILE A 42 4.26 7.61 13.02
N GLY A 43 3.43 7.41 14.04
CA GLY A 43 3.25 8.37 15.12
C GLY A 43 4.55 8.70 15.84
N ALA A 44 5.37 7.68 16.14
CA ALA A 44 6.68 7.86 16.77
C ALA A 44 7.65 8.64 15.86
N VAL A 45 7.69 8.35 14.56
CA VAL A 45 8.55 9.06 13.61
C VAL A 45 8.09 10.51 13.43
N VAL A 46 6.79 10.76 13.31
CA VAL A 46 6.22 12.12 13.24
C VAL A 46 6.55 12.90 14.52
N SER A 47 6.34 12.30 15.70
CA SER A 47 6.64 12.94 16.99
C SER A 47 8.11 13.34 17.12
N LYS A 48 9.03 12.48 16.70
CA LYS A 48 10.47 12.79 16.73
C LYS A 48 10.90 13.87 15.74
N ASN A 49 10.20 14.02 14.62
CA ASN A 49 10.56 14.92 13.54
C ASN A 49 9.60 16.11 13.41
N HIS A 50 8.70 16.34 14.38
CA HIS A 50 7.65 17.36 14.28
C HIS A 50 8.18 18.75 13.95
N ALA A 51 9.31 19.16 14.53
CA ALA A 51 9.93 20.47 14.29
C ALA A 51 10.42 20.61 12.82
N ASN A 52 10.78 19.51 12.17
CA ASN A 52 11.33 19.52 10.81
C ASN A 52 10.24 19.29 9.75
N ILE A 53 9.09 18.72 10.12
CA ILE A 53 8.00 18.41 9.17
C ILE A 53 7.35 19.69 8.64
N PHE A 54 7.32 20.77 9.41
CA PHE A 54 6.74 22.05 9.01
C PHE A 54 7.76 23.07 8.48
N THR A 55 8.89 22.61 7.96
CA THR A 55 9.90 23.47 7.34
C THR A 55 9.63 23.69 5.85
N ALA A 56 10.16 24.77 5.28
CA ALA A 56 10.10 25.03 3.85
C ALA A 56 10.73 23.90 3.01
N ALA A 57 11.80 23.27 3.52
CA ALA A 57 12.42 22.10 2.89
C ALA A 57 11.46 20.92 2.78
N THR A 58 10.67 20.65 3.81
CA THR A 58 9.66 19.60 3.83
C THR A 58 8.51 19.90 2.86
N ALA A 59 8.12 21.17 2.72
CA ALA A 59 7.11 21.58 1.75
C ALA A 59 7.51 21.22 0.30
N LEU A 60 8.81 21.25 -0.01
CA LEU A 60 9.31 20.81 -1.32
C LEU A 60 9.31 19.28 -1.50
N VAL A 61 9.35 18.52 -0.42
CA VAL A 61 9.30 17.05 -0.46
C VAL A 61 7.89 16.53 -0.79
N ILE A 62 6.85 17.24 -0.37
CA ILE A 62 5.47 16.82 -0.60
C ILE A 62 5.15 16.57 -2.09
N PRO A 63 5.38 17.52 -3.02
CA PRO A 63 5.11 17.29 -4.44
C PRO A 63 5.96 16.17 -5.04
N VAL A 64 7.19 15.98 -4.56
CA VAL A 64 8.07 14.89 -5.00
C VAL A 64 7.50 13.54 -4.57
N VAL A 65 7.04 13.43 -3.33
CA VAL A 65 6.38 12.22 -2.79
C VAL A 65 5.10 11.90 -3.57
N ILE A 66 4.27 12.90 -3.85
CA ILE A 66 3.05 12.74 -4.65
C ILE A 66 3.39 12.24 -6.05
N LEU A 67 4.32 12.88 -6.72
CA LEU A 67 4.74 12.51 -8.06
C LEU A 67 5.33 11.10 -8.11
N HIS A 68 6.15 10.75 -7.12
CA HIS A 68 6.73 9.41 -6.99
C HIS A 68 5.65 8.33 -6.84
N ASN A 69 4.69 8.53 -5.96
CA ASN A 69 3.57 7.61 -5.76
C ASN A 69 2.70 7.47 -7.02
N LEU A 70 2.32 8.59 -7.66
CA LEU A 70 1.52 8.57 -8.89
C LEU A 70 2.27 7.91 -10.05
N SER A 71 3.58 8.15 -10.18
CA SER A 71 4.39 7.46 -11.19
C SER A 71 4.47 5.96 -10.91
N GLY A 72 4.55 5.54 -9.65
CA GLY A 72 4.46 4.14 -9.24
C GLY A 72 3.15 3.48 -9.70
N TYR A 73 2.00 4.11 -9.43
CA TYR A 73 0.71 3.63 -9.94
C TYR A 73 0.67 3.60 -11.46
N GLY A 74 1.16 4.65 -12.13
CA GLY A 74 1.20 4.73 -13.60
C GLY A 74 2.04 3.62 -14.21
N ILE A 75 3.26 3.42 -13.72
CA ILE A 75 4.18 2.38 -14.19
C ILE A 75 3.58 0.99 -13.95
N GLY A 76 3.09 0.71 -12.74
CA GLY A 76 2.45 -0.56 -12.41
C GLY A 76 1.26 -0.88 -13.32
N PHE A 77 0.41 0.10 -13.57
CA PHE A 77 -0.73 -0.04 -14.47
C PHE A 77 -0.31 -0.25 -15.92
N LEU A 78 0.59 0.56 -16.45
CA LEU A 78 1.06 0.46 -17.84
C LEU A 78 1.80 -0.84 -18.09
N PHE A 79 2.69 -1.24 -17.18
CA PHE A 79 3.42 -2.49 -17.28
C PHE A 79 2.47 -3.70 -17.28
N SER A 80 1.54 -3.74 -16.34
CA SER A 80 0.56 -4.83 -16.25
C SER A 80 -0.38 -4.89 -17.47
N LYS A 81 -0.70 -3.74 -18.06
CA LYS A 81 -1.45 -3.65 -19.32
C LYS A 81 -0.64 -4.15 -20.51
N LEU A 82 0.65 -3.81 -20.57
CA LEU A 82 1.56 -4.22 -21.64
C LEU A 82 1.71 -5.75 -21.70
N ILE A 83 1.86 -6.41 -20.56
CA ILE A 83 1.92 -7.87 -20.46
C ILE A 83 0.54 -8.55 -20.45
N ARG A 84 -0.52 -7.79 -20.73
CA ARG A 84 -1.90 -8.28 -20.92
C ARG A 84 -2.47 -9.06 -19.72
N LEU A 85 -2.15 -8.63 -18.51
CA LEU A 85 -2.74 -9.23 -17.30
C LEU A 85 -4.23 -9.00 -17.21
N ARG A 86 -4.93 -9.93 -16.57
CA ARG A 86 -6.36 -9.81 -16.23
C ARG A 86 -6.58 -8.62 -15.28
N GLU A 87 -7.77 -8.04 -15.33
CA GLU A 87 -8.10 -6.83 -14.55
C GLU A 87 -7.77 -6.95 -13.04
N PRO A 88 -8.10 -8.04 -12.32
CA PRO A 88 -7.73 -8.17 -10.92
C PRO A 88 -6.22 -8.14 -10.66
N GLN A 89 -5.45 -8.82 -11.51
CA GLN A 89 -3.99 -8.86 -11.43
C GLN A 89 -3.38 -7.49 -11.74
N ARG A 90 -3.93 -6.77 -12.72
CA ARG A 90 -3.50 -5.41 -13.06
C ARG A 90 -3.72 -4.46 -11.89
N LYS A 91 -4.88 -4.52 -11.24
CA LYS A 91 -5.16 -3.73 -10.03
C LYS A 91 -4.15 -4.05 -8.93
N ALA A 92 -3.91 -5.34 -8.66
CA ALA A 92 -2.96 -5.76 -7.63
C ALA A 92 -1.53 -5.23 -7.89
N ILE A 93 -1.01 -5.38 -9.11
CA ILE A 93 0.33 -4.87 -9.45
C ILE A 93 0.39 -3.34 -9.40
N THR A 94 -0.67 -2.64 -9.80
CA THR A 94 -0.71 -1.19 -9.69
C THR A 94 -0.58 -0.74 -8.24
N PHE A 95 -1.31 -1.38 -7.33
CA PHE A 95 -1.18 -1.09 -5.90
C PHE A 95 0.20 -1.44 -5.36
N GLU A 96 0.72 -2.62 -5.68
CA GLU A 96 2.02 -3.09 -5.20
C GLU A 96 3.18 -2.16 -5.60
N VAL A 97 3.17 -1.67 -6.83
CA VAL A 97 4.20 -0.74 -7.32
C VAL A 97 4.01 0.68 -6.76
N GLY A 98 2.77 1.12 -6.54
CA GLY A 98 2.47 2.45 -6.03
C GLY A 98 2.57 2.56 -4.51
N MET A 99 2.09 1.56 -3.77
CA MET A 99 2.09 1.52 -2.30
C MET A 99 3.36 0.85 -1.79
N GLN A 100 4.45 1.60 -1.71
CA GLN A 100 5.76 1.10 -1.27
C GLN A 100 5.84 0.95 0.26
N ASP A 101 6.78 0.13 0.73
CA ASP A 101 7.05 -0.03 2.16
C ASP A 101 7.84 1.17 2.71
N SER A 102 7.09 2.21 3.06
CA SER A 102 7.63 3.43 3.64
C SER A 102 8.15 3.24 5.06
N SER A 103 7.66 2.25 5.81
CA SER A 103 8.14 1.96 7.17
C SER A 103 9.55 1.36 7.14
N LEU A 104 9.82 0.48 6.19
CA LEU A 104 11.18 -0.02 5.94
C LEU A 104 12.09 1.11 5.49
N GLY A 105 11.63 1.97 4.58
CA GLY A 105 12.38 3.16 4.14
C GLY A 105 12.74 4.08 5.29
N ALA A 106 11.80 4.41 6.18
CA ALA A 106 12.05 5.22 7.37
C ALA A 106 13.05 4.55 8.33
N THR A 107 12.90 3.26 8.58
CA THR A 107 13.79 2.50 9.46
C THR A 107 15.23 2.48 8.94
N LEU A 108 15.42 2.23 7.66
CA LEU A 108 16.74 2.24 7.02
C LEU A 108 17.35 3.64 7.01
N ALA A 109 16.53 4.68 6.75
CA ALA A 109 16.97 6.06 6.78
C ALA A 109 17.51 6.45 8.17
N ILE A 110 16.80 6.10 9.26
CA ILE A 110 17.26 6.37 10.63
C ILE A 110 18.51 5.55 10.98
N LYS A 111 18.56 4.29 10.53
CA LYS A 111 19.67 3.39 10.88
C LYS A 111 20.99 3.75 10.21
N TYR A 112 20.95 4.18 8.95
CA TYR A 112 22.14 4.37 8.12
C TYR A 112 22.45 5.83 7.77
N PHE A 113 21.52 6.75 8.04
CA PHE A 113 21.64 8.17 7.74
C PHE A 113 21.23 9.01 8.95
N ALA A 114 20.93 10.28 8.74
CA ALA A 114 20.43 11.17 9.79
C ALA A 114 18.90 10.95 9.99
N PRO A 115 18.35 11.23 11.19
CA PRO A 115 16.91 11.14 11.45
C PRO A 115 16.04 11.94 10.46
N ALA A 116 16.54 13.06 9.96
CA ALA A 116 15.87 13.87 8.94
C ALA A 116 15.67 13.14 7.60
N ALA A 117 16.51 12.16 7.28
CA ALA A 117 16.36 11.34 6.06
C ALA A 117 15.10 10.46 6.07
N ALA A 118 14.45 10.27 7.23
CA ALA A 118 13.19 9.55 7.33
C ALA A 118 11.95 10.41 6.98
N ILE A 119 12.09 11.74 6.85
CA ILE A 119 10.97 12.65 6.57
C ILE A 119 10.23 12.29 5.28
N PRO A 120 10.89 12.06 4.13
CA PRO A 120 10.20 11.67 2.90
C PRO A 120 9.37 10.39 3.06
N SER A 121 9.93 9.36 3.72
CA SER A 121 9.21 8.11 3.98
C SER A 121 8.00 8.31 4.90
N THR A 122 8.10 9.20 5.87
CA THR A 122 7.00 9.55 6.79
C THR A 122 5.85 10.23 6.03
N ILE A 123 6.16 11.21 5.18
CA ILE A 123 5.18 11.89 4.34
C ILE A 123 4.57 10.90 3.36
N PHE A 124 5.38 10.05 2.76
CA PHE A 124 4.92 9.00 1.85
C PHE A 124 3.94 8.04 2.54
N SER A 125 4.19 7.64 3.80
CA SER A 125 3.28 6.79 4.59
C SER A 125 1.87 7.37 4.71
N ILE A 126 1.76 8.66 4.92
CA ILE A 126 0.46 9.34 5.02
C ILE A 126 -0.18 9.40 3.63
N TRP A 127 0.58 9.89 2.65
CA TRP A 127 0.08 10.11 1.29
C TRP A 127 -0.39 8.82 0.61
N HIS A 128 0.40 7.74 0.62
CA HIS A 128 0.05 6.51 -0.10
C HIS A 128 -1.20 5.83 0.48
N ASN A 129 -1.46 5.97 1.78
CA ASN A 129 -2.70 5.46 2.38
C ASN A 129 -3.93 6.24 1.89
N ILE A 130 -3.83 7.57 1.76
CA ILE A 130 -4.91 8.41 1.22
C ILE A 130 -5.13 8.10 -0.26
N SER A 131 -4.07 8.14 -1.07
CA SER A 131 -4.14 7.92 -2.52
C SER A 131 -4.57 6.49 -2.86
N GLY A 132 -4.09 5.50 -2.12
CA GLY A 132 -4.48 4.09 -2.27
C GLY A 132 -5.95 3.86 -1.94
N SER A 133 -6.44 4.44 -0.85
CA SER A 133 -7.86 4.36 -0.48
C SER A 133 -8.75 5.04 -1.52
N ALA A 134 -8.35 6.21 -2.04
CA ALA A 134 -9.06 6.91 -3.09
C ALA A 134 -9.10 6.10 -4.40
N LEU A 135 -7.97 5.57 -4.83
CA LEU A 135 -7.86 4.72 -6.04
C LEU A 135 -8.68 3.44 -5.91
N SER A 136 -8.64 2.79 -4.74
CA SER A 136 -9.43 1.59 -4.46
C SER A 136 -10.93 1.86 -4.51
N SER A 137 -11.38 2.97 -3.93
CA SER A 137 -12.78 3.38 -3.92
C SER A 137 -13.26 3.71 -5.34
N TRP A 138 -12.44 4.40 -6.11
CA TRP A 138 -12.74 4.72 -7.50
C TRP A 138 -12.90 3.46 -8.36
N TRP A 139 -11.98 2.50 -8.25
CA TRP A 139 -12.08 1.24 -9.00
C TRP A 139 -13.26 0.38 -8.58
N ARG A 140 -13.59 0.36 -7.29
CA ARG A 140 -14.77 -0.38 -6.81
C ARG A 140 -16.07 0.15 -7.40
N ASN A 141 -16.23 1.47 -7.42
CA ASN A 141 -17.43 2.10 -7.97
C ASN A 141 -17.59 1.82 -9.48
N HIS A 142 -16.49 1.97 -10.24
CA HIS A 142 -16.51 1.68 -11.68
C HIS A 142 -16.77 0.21 -12.02
N SER A 143 -16.30 -0.72 -11.17
CA SER A 143 -16.57 -2.15 -11.37
C SER A 143 -18.02 -2.50 -11.06
N GLN A 144 -18.66 -1.82 -10.11
CA GLN A 144 -20.08 -2.02 -9.79
C GLN A 144 -21.00 -1.46 -10.88
N GLU A 145 -20.70 -0.28 -11.42
CA GLU A 145 -21.46 0.29 -12.55
C GLU A 145 -21.45 -0.65 -13.76
N LYS A 146 -20.29 -1.16 -14.14
CA LYS A 146 -20.15 -2.09 -15.27
C LYS A 146 -20.95 -3.39 -15.08
N ASN A 147 -20.94 -3.96 -13.87
CA ASN A 147 -21.72 -5.16 -13.58
C ASN A 147 -23.24 -4.89 -13.57
N SER A 148 -23.67 -3.70 -13.16
CA SER A 148 -25.08 -3.29 -13.18
C SER A 148 -25.60 -3.08 -14.60
N ASP A 149 -24.79 -2.51 -15.48
CA ASP A 149 -25.14 -2.31 -16.88
C ASP A 149 -25.19 -3.64 -17.65
N ASP A 150 -24.27 -4.57 -17.36
CA ASP A 150 -24.23 -5.91 -17.95
C ASP A 150 -25.47 -6.72 -17.55
N ASN A 151 -25.86 -6.67 -16.28
CA ASN A 151 -27.08 -7.32 -15.80
C ASN A 151 -28.36 -6.72 -16.43
N ARG A 152 -28.45 -5.41 -16.55
CA ARG A 152 -29.58 -4.74 -17.20
C ARG A 152 -29.71 -5.10 -18.68
N SER A 153 -28.59 -5.17 -19.39
CA SER A 153 -28.58 -5.58 -20.79
C SER A 153 -28.99 -7.03 -20.98
N THR A 154 -28.60 -7.91 -20.06
CA THR A 154 -28.99 -9.32 -20.06
C THR A 154 -30.47 -9.51 -19.76
N GLU A 155 -31.04 -8.79 -18.79
CA GLU A 155 -32.47 -8.81 -18.46
C GLU A 155 -33.34 -8.27 -19.62
N ALA A 156 -32.86 -7.21 -20.30
CA ALA A 156 -33.58 -6.64 -21.45
C ALA A 156 -33.67 -7.62 -22.63
N VAL A 157 -32.67 -8.44 -22.85
CA VAL A 157 -32.68 -9.47 -23.91
C VAL A 157 -33.64 -10.62 -23.57
N VAL A 158 -33.70 -11.05 -22.30
CA VAL A 158 -34.56 -12.17 -21.86
C VAL A 158 -36.04 -11.78 -21.87
N THR A 159 -36.39 -10.51 -21.74
CA THR A 159 -37.79 -10.04 -21.75
C THR A 159 -38.36 -9.74 -23.12
N THR A 160 -37.56 -9.86 -24.18
CA THR A 160 -37.97 -9.59 -25.58
C THR A 160 -38.20 -10.88 -26.41
N ASP A 161 -37.96 -12.06 -25.84
CA ASP A 161 -38.29 -13.39 -26.39
C ASP A 161 -39.55 -13.96 -25.71
#